data_20b35eaa13bd2d7a5e004a2ec028885c
#
_entry.id   20b35eaa13bd2d7a5e004a2ec028885c
#
_cell.length_a   1.000
_cell.length_b   1.000
_cell.length_c   1.000
_cell.angle_alpha   90.00
_cell.angle_beta   90.00
_cell.angle_gamma   90.00
#
_symmetry.space_group_name_H-M   'P 1'
#
loop_
_entity.id
_entity.type
_entity.pdbx_description
1 polymer ?
#
loop_
_entity_poly.entity_id
_entity_poly.type
_entity_poly.pdbx_seq_one_letter_code
_entity_poly.pdbx_strand_id
1 'polypeptide(L)'
;MADQAHVAILMAVYQGREYLPAQLKSLAGQTHADWTLIAGDDGSTDGSAALIEAFAAGLNPGQVRVLPGPRQGAAENFRALLGHVAADATHVAFCDQDDVWDEGKLALGIAALPVDRPALWCSRVVNCDADLRELSLSPIPRHPPSFRHALMQNLVQGNTLMLNRPAYDLVAAAHAEAGPVVMHDWWIYQLISGAGGLVIYDPIPSLHYRQHDA
;
A
#
# COMPACT_ATOMS: atom_id res chain seq x y z
N MET A 1 24.19 13.91 4.77
CA MET A 1 22.86 14.44 4.47
C MET A 1 21.95 13.26 4.69
N ALA A 2 20.93 13.37 5.54
CA ALA A 2 19.93 12.32 5.63
C ALA A 2 19.31 12.19 4.23
N ASP A 3 19.37 11.00 3.63
CA ASP A 3 18.70 10.72 2.37
C ASP A 3 17.22 11.10 2.55
N GLN A 4 16.75 12.00 1.71
CA GLN A 4 15.35 12.43 1.77
C GLN A 4 14.49 11.23 1.40
N ALA A 5 13.54 10.86 2.28
CA ALA A 5 12.73 9.67 2.06
C ALA A 5 11.90 9.84 0.79
N HIS A 6 12.04 8.92 -0.17
CA HIS A 6 11.20 8.81 -1.36
C HIS A 6 10.29 7.58 -1.25
N VAL A 7 8.98 7.77 -1.41
CA VAL A 7 7.98 6.70 -1.27
C VAL A 7 7.42 6.29 -2.63
N ALA A 8 7.62 5.02 -3.02
CA ALA A 8 6.89 4.44 -4.13
C ALA A 8 5.52 3.93 -3.64
N ILE A 9 4.44 4.48 -4.15
CA ILE A 9 3.07 4.05 -3.85
C ILE A 9 2.62 3.09 -4.96
N LEU A 10 2.29 1.86 -4.59
CA LEU A 10 1.75 0.85 -5.49
C LEU A 10 0.23 0.81 -5.35
N MET A 11 -0.51 1.01 -6.44
CA MET A 11 -1.96 1.00 -6.45
C MET A 11 -2.49 -0.05 -7.42
N ALA A 12 -3.25 -1.03 -6.92
CA ALA A 12 -3.98 -1.96 -7.76
C ALA A 12 -5.33 -1.36 -8.15
N VAL A 13 -5.65 -1.38 -9.45
CA VAL A 13 -6.85 -0.75 -10.00
C VAL A 13 -7.64 -1.76 -10.85
N TYR A 14 -8.94 -1.84 -10.57
CA TYR A 14 -9.90 -2.54 -11.42
C TYR A 14 -11.31 -1.97 -11.22
N GLN A 15 -11.92 -1.40 -12.26
CA GLN A 15 -13.29 -0.83 -12.24
C GLN A 15 -13.49 0.16 -11.07
N GLY A 16 -12.49 1.03 -10.81
CA GLY A 16 -12.44 1.91 -9.62
C GLY A 16 -12.98 3.32 -9.83
N ARG A 17 -13.57 3.63 -10.99
CA ARG A 17 -13.97 4.98 -11.39
C ARG A 17 -14.71 5.78 -10.31
N GLU A 18 -15.56 5.12 -9.55
CA GLU A 18 -16.41 5.75 -8.55
C GLU A 18 -15.61 6.33 -7.37
N TYR A 19 -14.62 5.58 -6.89
CA TYR A 19 -13.89 5.89 -5.66
C TYR A 19 -12.51 6.52 -5.89
N LEU A 20 -11.88 6.24 -7.03
CA LEU A 20 -10.56 6.75 -7.39
C LEU A 20 -10.38 8.26 -7.18
N PRO A 21 -11.34 9.16 -7.51
CA PRO A 21 -11.14 10.60 -7.32
C PRO A 21 -10.86 10.98 -5.86
N ALA A 22 -11.53 10.33 -4.90
CA ALA A 22 -11.32 10.58 -3.48
C ALA A 22 -9.94 10.09 -3.03
N GLN A 23 -9.56 8.88 -3.44
CA GLN A 23 -8.26 8.30 -3.13
C GLN A 23 -7.11 9.12 -3.74
N LEU A 24 -7.17 9.47 -5.02
CA LEU A 24 -6.14 10.29 -5.67
C LEU A 24 -5.99 11.67 -5.02
N LYS A 25 -7.11 12.29 -4.62
CA LYS A 25 -7.09 13.54 -3.86
C LYS A 25 -6.37 13.37 -2.51
N SER A 26 -6.57 12.26 -1.82
CA SER A 26 -5.90 11.99 -0.53
C SER A 26 -4.39 11.80 -0.68
N LEU A 27 -3.95 11.23 -1.81
CA LEU A 27 -2.51 11.13 -2.13
C LEU A 27 -1.89 12.52 -2.39
N ALA A 28 -2.59 13.38 -3.14
CA ALA A 28 -2.14 14.75 -3.37
C ALA A 28 -2.09 15.59 -2.08
N GLY A 29 -2.92 15.24 -1.08
CA GLY A 29 -2.98 15.89 0.24
C GLY A 29 -1.95 15.40 1.24
N GLN A 30 -1.06 14.47 0.91
CA GLN A 30 -0.07 13.96 1.85
C GLN A 30 0.92 15.05 2.28
N THR A 31 1.19 15.13 3.58
CA THR A 31 2.17 16.08 4.15
C THR A 31 3.61 15.77 3.73
N HIS A 32 3.91 14.50 3.43
CA HIS A 32 5.15 14.08 2.80
C HIS A 32 4.95 14.12 1.28
N ALA A 33 5.63 15.05 0.59
CA ALA A 33 5.40 15.34 -0.83
C ALA A 33 6.30 14.53 -1.79
N ASP A 34 7.37 13.89 -1.28
CA ASP A 34 8.31 13.13 -2.13
C ASP A 34 7.85 11.68 -2.31
N TRP A 35 6.91 11.49 -3.22
CA TRP A 35 6.35 10.20 -3.59
C TRP A 35 6.13 10.05 -5.10
N THR A 36 6.13 8.81 -5.56
CA THR A 36 5.67 8.43 -6.90
C THR A 36 4.54 7.41 -6.80
N LEU A 37 3.54 7.49 -7.68
CA LEU A 37 2.44 6.54 -7.80
C LEU A 37 2.67 5.63 -9.01
N ILE A 38 2.61 4.32 -8.79
CA ILE A 38 2.64 3.29 -9.82
C ILE A 38 1.31 2.54 -9.74
N ALA A 39 0.40 2.85 -10.65
CA ALA A 39 -0.92 2.24 -10.72
C ALA A 39 -0.95 1.12 -11.75
N GLY A 40 -1.33 -0.08 -11.34
CA GLY A 40 -1.57 -1.23 -12.22
C GLY A 40 -3.05 -1.33 -12.55
N ASP A 41 -3.43 -1.09 -13.80
CA ASP A 41 -4.82 -1.25 -14.24
C ASP A 41 -5.07 -2.68 -14.74
N ASP A 42 -5.84 -3.45 -13.99
CA ASP A 42 -6.09 -4.87 -14.24
C ASP A 42 -7.14 -5.12 -15.34
N GLY A 43 -7.28 -4.15 -16.24
CA GLY A 43 -8.15 -4.22 -17.41
C GLY A 43 -9.50 -3.54 -17.21
N SER A 44 -9.53 -2.38 -16.56
CA SER A 44 -10.73 -1.56 -16.38
C SER A 44 -11.31 -1.11 -17.71
N THR A 45 -12.64 -1.03 -17.76
CA THR A 45 -13.41 -0.56 -18.92
C THR A 45 -14.27 0.68 -18.58
N ASP A 46 -14.26 1.09 -17.32
CA ASP A 46 -15.10 2.18 -16.78
C ASP A 46 -14.47 3.57 -16.90
N GLY A 47 -13.22 3.67 -17.37
CA GLY A 47 -12.47 4.91 -17.49
C GLY A 47 -11.54 5.19 -16.30
N SER A 48 -11.29 4.22 -15.42
CA SER A 48 -10.37 4.35 -14.28
C SER A 48 -8.97 4.80 -14.71
N ALA A 49 -8.38 4.17 -15.74
CA ALA A 49 -7.06 4.55 -16.24
C ALA A 49 -7.01 6.03 -16.68
N ALA A 50 -8.03 6.50 -17.41
CA ALA A 50 -8.11 7.89 -17.86
C ALA A 50 -8.21 8.90 -16.71
N LEU A 51 -8.87 8.52 -15.59
CA LEU A 51 -8.90 9.36 -14.38
C LEU A 51 -7.51 9.52 -13.75
N ILE A 52 -6.72 8.43 -13.70
CA ILE A 52 -5.36 8.47 -13.15
C ILE A 52 -4.44 9.28 -14.08
N GLU A 53 -4.57 9.15 -15.39
CA GLU A 53 -3.82 9.93 -16.37
C GLU A 53 -4.17 11.44 -16.26
N ALA A 54 -5.45 11.77 -16.08
CA ALA A 54 -5.89 13.14 -15.87
C ALA A 54 -5.33 13.72 -14.55
N PHE A 55 -5.29 12.93 -13.49
CA PHE A 55 -4.65 13.30 -12.23
C PHE A 55 -3.14 13.55 -12.41
N ALA A 56 -2.45 12.68 -13.15
CA ALA A 56 -1.03 12.81 -13.46
C ALA A 56 -0.68 14.12 -14.17
N ALA A 57 -1.58 14.61 -15.04
CA ALA A 57 -1.36 15.86 -15.77
C ALA A 57 -1.27 17.11 -14.87
N GLY A 58 -1.77 17.04 -13.64
CA GLY A 58 -1.67 18.11 -12.62
C GLY A 58 -0.42 18.01 -11.73
N LEU A 59 0.44 17.03 -11.93
CA LEU A 59 1.59 16.73 -11.08
C LEU A 59 2.92 16.85 -11.86
N ASN A 60 4.04 16.59 -11.19
CA ASN A 60 5.34 16.60 -11.85
C ASN A 60 5.45 15.45 -12.88
N PRO A 61 6.11 15.68 -14.03
CA PRO A 61 6.33 14.63 -15.02
C PRO A 61 6.99 13.39 -14.40
N GLY A 62 6.38 12.21 -14.61
CA GLY A 62 6.89 10.95 -14.08
C GLY A 62 6.48 10.62 -12.63
N GLN A 63 5.83 11.54 -11.93
CA GLN A 63 5.35 11.29 -10.56
C GLN A 63 4.22 10.25 -10.50
N VAL A 64 3.46 10.08 -11.57
CA VAL A 64 2.42 9.05 -11.69
C VAL A 64 2.65 8.25 -12.97
N ARG A 65 2.56 6.93 -12.85
CA ARG A 65 2.67 5.99 -13.97
C ARG A 65 1.48 5.04 -13.93
N VAL A 66 0.84 4.83 -15.08
CA VAL A 66 -0.19 3.81 -15.25
C VAL A 66 0.39 2.66 -16.07
N LEU A 67 0.28 1.46 -15.56
CA LEU A 67 0.79 0.24 -16.18
C LEU A 67 -0.37 -0.74 -16.41
N PRO A 68 -0.33 -1.57 -17.48
CA PRO A 68 -1.28 -2.66 -17.61
C PRO A 68 -1.02 -3.70 -16.52
N GLY A 69 -2.06 -4.09 -15.80
CA GLY A 69 -2.04 -5.17 -14.83
C GLY A 69 -2.11 -6.56 -15.50
N PRO A 70 -1.85 -7.63 -14.74
CA PRO A 70 -1.82 -9.00 -15.24
C PRO A 70 -3.21 -9.59 -15.54
N ARG A 71 -4.30 -8.92 -15.17
CA ARG A 71 -5.68 -9.37 -15.23
C ARG A 71 -5.93 -10.64 -14.43
N GLN A 72 -5.36 -10.70 -13.23
CA GLN A 72 -5.41 -11.85 -12.33
C GLN A 72 -5.86 -11.46 -10.91
N GLY A 73 -6.43 -10.28 -10.75
CA GLY A 73 -6.92 -9.77 -9.48
C GLY A 73 -5.87 -9.01 -8.68
N ALA A 74 -6.32 -8.41 -7.57
CA ALA A 74 -5.55 -7.44 -6.80
C ALA A 74 -4.20 -7.99 -6.29
N ALA A 75 -4.16 -9.23 -5.77
CA ALA A 75 -2.93 -9.80 -5.23
C ALA A 75 -1.83 -9.92 -6.29
N GLU A 76 -2.16 -10.43 -7.48
CA GLU A 76 -1.21 -10.56 -8.58
C GLU A 76 -0.88 -9.20 -9.21
N ASN A 77 -1.82 -8.25 -9.20
CA ASN A 77 -1.57 -6.89 -9.65
C ASN A 77 -0.53 -6.20 -8.74
N PHE A 78 -0.70 -6.23 -7.42
CA PHE A 78 0.31 -5.72 -6.49
C PHE A 78 1.68 -6.40 -6.67
N ARG A 79 1.69 -7.72 -6.88
CA ARG A 79 2.94 -8.47 -7.13
C ARG A 79 3.64 -8.02 -8.41
N ALA A 80 2.89 -7.79 -9.48
CA ALA A 80 3.45 -7.28 -10.73
C ALA A 80 4.06 -5.88 -10.55
N LEU A 81 3.43 -5.03 -9.73
CA LEU A 81 3.93 -3.68 -9.45
C LEU A 81 5.25 -3.65 -8.68
N LEU A 82 5.59 -4.69 -7.91
CA LEU A 82 6.88 -4.77 -7.19
C LEU A 82 8.07 -4.63 -8.13
N GLY A 83 8.00 -5.16 -9.35
CA GLY A 83 9.08 -5.06 -10.34
C GLY A 83 9.30 -3.67 -10.93
N HIS A 84 8.44 -2.70 -10.60
CA HIS A 84 8.47 -1.35 -11.17
C HIS A 84 8.91 -0.26 -10.19
N VAL A 85 9.22 -0.63 -8.94
CA VAL A 85 9.75 0.28 -7.92
C VAL A 85 11.14 0.75 -8.32
N ALA A 86 11.34 2.05 -8.33
CA ALA A 86 12.61 2.66 -8.70
C ALA A 86 13.71 2.38 -7.64
N ALA A 87 14.98 2.39 -8.09
CA ALA A 87 16.12 2.05 -7.23
C ALA A 87 16.35 3.09 -6.10
N ASP A 88 15.93 4.32 -6.30
CA ASP A 88 16.03 5.43 -5.35
C ASP A 88 14.87 5.49 -4.34
N ALA A 89 13.81 4.68 -4.52
CA ALA A 89 12.75 4.59 -3.53
C ALA A 89 13.28 3.98 -2.23
N THR A 90 13.13 4.71 -1.15
CA THR A 90 13.54 4.30 0.20
C THR A 90 12.43 3.54 0.94
N HIS A 91 11.18 3.76 0.53
CA HIS A 91 9.98 3.15 1.09
C HIS A 91 9.01 2.74 -0.01
N VAL A 92 8.18 1.73 0.28
CA VAL A 92 7.11 1.26 -0.60
C VAL A 92 5.82 1.17 0.18
N ALA A 93 4.76 1.84 -0.29
CA ALA A 93 3.44 1.81 0.30
C ALA A 93 2.43 1.12 -0.64
N PHE A 94 1.49 0.38 -0.08
CA PHE A 94 0.43 -0.27 -0.82
C PHE A 94 -0.88 0.50 -0.67
N CYS A 95 -1.61 0.65 -1.74
CA CYS A 95 -2.77 1.52 -1.83
C CYS A 95 -3.91 0.83 -2.58
N ASP A 96 -5.05 0.67 -1.92
CA ASP A 96 -6.27 0.27 -2.60
C ASP A 96 -6.90 1.50 -3.29
N GLN A 97 -7.67 1.27 -4.34
CA GLN A 97 -8.22 2.33 -5.21
C GLN A 97 -9.39 3.12 -4.60
N ASP A 98 -9.98 2.61 -3.53
CA ASP A 98 -11.31 2.96 -3.02
C ASP A 98 -11.33 3.51 -1.59
N ASP A 99 -10.16 3.65 -0.97
CA ASP A 99 -9.99 4.23 0.36
C ASP A 99 -9.78 5.76 0.32
N VAL A 100 -9.55 6.34 1.51
CA VAL A 100 -9.08 7.72 1.66
C VAL A 100 -7.98 7.75 2.73
N TRP A 101 -6.78 8.14 2.35
CA TRP A 101 -5.65 8.24 3.27
C TRP A 101 -5.69 9.53 4.09
N ASP A 102 -5.34 9.43 5.37
CA ASP A 102 -5.09 10.61 6.20
C ASP A 102 -3.83 11.33 5.73
N GLU A 103 -3.82 12.65 5.83
CA GLU A 103 -2.74 13.51 5.32
C GLU A 103 -1.35 13.16 5.88
N GLY A 104 -1.28 12.60 7.09
CA GLY A 104 -0.05 12.21 7.78
C GLY A 104 0.44 10.79 7.52
N LYS A 105 -0.29 9.95 6.77
CA LYS A 105 0.00 8.51 6.65
C LYS A 105 1.43 8.21 6.21
N LEU A 106 1.91 8.84 5.15
CA LEU A 106 3.27 8.60 4.67
C LEU A 106 4.32 9.05 5.69
N ALA A 107 4.14 10.22 6.28
CA ALA A 107 5.08 10.75 7.29
C ALA A 107 5.14 9.85 8.53
N LEU A 108 4.01 9.31 9.00
CA LEU A 108 3.95 8.38 10.13
C LEU A 108 4.70 7.07 9.82
N GLY A 109 4.45 6.47 8.65
CA GLY A 109 5.14 5.25 8.25
C GLY A 109 6.65 5.44 8.12
N ILE A 110 7.11 6.54 7.49
CA ILE A 110 8.54 6.89 7.38
C ILE A 110 9.17 7.02 8.76
N ALA A 111 8.52 7.74 9.67
CA ALA A 111 9.05 7.97 11.02
C ALA A 111 9.14 6.70 11.88
N ALA A 112 8.25 5.72 11.62
CA ALA A 112 8.20 4.46 12.36
C ALA A 112 9.21 3.43 11.85
N LEU A 113 9.58 3.47 10.57
CA LEU A 113 10.40 2.44 9.93
C LEU A 113 11.90 2.69 10.13
N PRO A 114 12.68 1.73 10.68
CA PRO A 114 14.13 1.84 10.75
C PRO A 114 14.75 1.75 9.33
N VAL A 115 15.98 2.23 9.17
CA VAL A 115 16.67 2.22 7.87
C VAL A 115 17.63 1.03 7.69
N ASP A 116 17.99 0.35 8.76
CA ASP A 116 19.14 -0.58 8.84
C ASP A 116 18.75 -2.06 8.77
N ARG A 117 17.47 -2.41 8.83
CA ARG A 117 16.97 -3.79 8.80
C ARG A 117 15.58 -3.87 8.18
N PRO A 118 15.17 -5.05 7.65
CA PRO A 118 13.83 -5.23 7.10
C PRO A 118 12.74 -4.89 8.11
N ALA A 119 11.83 -4.01 7.73
CA ALA A 119 10.70 -3.63 8.57
C ALA A 119 9.45 -3.32 7.74
N LEU A 120 8.30 -3.69 8.30
CA LEU A 120 6.97 -3.43 7.82
C LEU A 120 6.23 -2.58 8.87
N TRP A 121 5.60 -1.50 8.43
CA TRP A 121 4.65 -0.73 9.22
C TRP A 121 3.24 -0.95 8.67
N CYS A 122 2.27 -1.07 9.56
CA CYS A 122 0.85 -1.07 9.26
C CYS A 122 0.08 -0.38 10.40
N SER A 123 -1.14 0.05 10.13
CA SER A 123 -1.94 0.78 11.10
C SER A 123 -3.36 0.23 11.27
N ARG A 124 -4.07 0.76 12.26
CA ARG A 124 -5.53 0.68 12.29
C ARG A 124 -6.14 1.41 11.11
N VAL A 125 -7.41 1.13 10.88
CA VAL A 125 -8.25 1.86 9.92
C VAL A 125 -9.54 2.32 10.61
N VAL A 126 -10.13 3.38 10.06
CA VAL A 126 -11.52 3.76 10.30
C VAL A 126 -12.37 3.05 9.26
N ASN A 127 -13.21 2.09 9.65
CA ASN A 127 -14.16 1.45 8.73
C ASN A 127 -15.28 2.44 8.40
N CYS A 128 -15.55 2.63 7.11
CA CYS A 128 -16.57 3.55 6.62
C CYS A 128 -17.54 2.84 5.68
N ASP A 129 -18.75 3.40 5.52
CA ASP A 129 -19.64 3.00 4.44
C ASP A 129 -19.19 3.56 3.07
N ALA A 130 -19.96 3.28 2.02
CA ALA A 130 -19.68 3.74 0.67
C ALA A 130 -19.58 5.28 0.56
N ASP A 131 -20.28 6.02 1.41
CA ASP A 131 -20.29 7.48 1.48
C ASP A 131 -19.22 8.08 2.42
N LEU A 132 -18.28 7.26 2.93
CA LEU A 132 -17.26 7.63 3.94
C LEU A 132 -17.82 8.05 5.31
N ARG A 133 -19.04 7.61 5.68
CA ARG A 133 -19.50 7.77 7.06
C ARG A 133 -18.82 6.72 7.93
N GLU A 134 -18.20 7.18 9.01
CA GLU A 134 -17.50 6.30 9.95
C GLU A 134 -18.47 5.31 10.63
N LEU A 135 -18.11 4.03 10.58
CA LEU A 135 -18.86 2.94 11.20
C LEU A 135 -18.20 2.43 12.47
N SER A 136 -16.89 2.17 12.41
CA SER A 136 -16.12 1.62 13.53
C SER A 136 -14.62 1.78 13.32
N LEU A 137 -13.85 1.53 14.36
CA LEU A 137 -12.41 1.34 14.25
C LEU A 137 -12.09 -0.15 14.10
N SER A 138 -11.10 -0.51 13.27
CA SER A 138 -10.60 -1.88 13.22
C SER A 138 -10.08 -2.33 14.60
N PRO A 139 -10.18 -3.61 14.98
CA PRO A 139 -9.75 -4.08 16.29
C PRO A 139 -8.22 -3.93 16.46
N ILE A 140 -7.79 -3.66 17.70
CA ILE A 140 -6.36 -3.71 18.05
C ILE A 140 -5.97 -5.19 18.27
N PRO A 141 -4.86 -5.66 17.69
CA PRO A 141 -4.38 -7.02 17.92
C PRO A 141 -4.14 -7.29 19.42
N ARG A 142 -4.61 -8.43 19.91
CA ARG A 142 -4.44 -8.83 21.33
C ARG A 142 -3.00 -9.21 21.67
N HIS A 143 -2.23 -9.62 20.66
CA HIS A 143 -0.85 -10.06 20.79
C HIS A 143 0.03 -9.24 19.82
N PRO A 144 1.30 -9.00 20.17
CA PRO A 144 2.23 -8.34 19.28
C PRO A 144 2.43 -9.15 17.98
N PRO A 145 2.72 -8.48 16.86
CA PRO A 145 3.05 -9.14 15.61
C PRO A 145 4.20 -10.14 15.79
N SER A 146 4.09 -11.32 15.18
CA SER A 146 5.14 -12.35 15.18
C SER A 146 4.95 -13.32 14.04
N PHE A 147 5.99 -14.08 13.69
CA PHE A 147 5.87 -15.14 12.69
C PHE A 147 4.83 -16.19 13.05
N ARG A 148 4.77 -16.61 14.33
CA ARG A 148 3.75 -17.56 14.80
C ARG A 148 2.34 -17.04 14.62
N HIS A 149 2.13 -15.72 14.86
CA HIS A 149 0.84 -15.08 14.61
C HIS A 149 0.53 -15.05 13.12
N ALA A 150 1.52 -14.70 12.28
CA ALA A 150 1.37 -14.64 10.83
C ALA A 150 0.97 -15.98 10.19
N LEU A 151 1.36 -17.12 10.79
CA LEU A 151 0.95 -18.46 10.34
C LEU A 151 -0.53 -18.75 10.59
N MET A 152 -1.16 -18.05 11.54
CA MET A 152 -2.54 -18.31 11.96
C MET A 152 -3.53 -17.28 11.46
N GLN A 153 -3.10 -16.02 11.38
CA GLN A 153 -3.98 -14.89 11.10
C GLN A 153 -3.22 -13.73 10.46
N ASN A 154 -3.85 -13.08 9.47
CA ASN A 154 -3.39 -11.80 8.97
C ASN A 154 -3.82 -10.66 9.91
N LEU A 155 -2.88 -9.83 10.36
CA LEU A 155 -3.16 -8.58 11.06
C LEU A 155 -2.82 -7.35 10.22
N VAL A 156 -2.12 -7.55 9.10
CA VAL A 156 -1.67 -6.49 8.20
C VAL A 156 -2.73 -6.29 7.13
N GLN A 157 -3.43 -5.16 7.17
CA GLN A 157 -4.31 -4.79 6.07
C GLN A 157 -3.49 -4.18 4.94
N GLY A 158 -3.65 -4.69 3.73
CA GLY A 158 -2.84 -4.32 2.56
C GLY A 158 -2.77 -2.81 2.32
N ASN A 159 -3.90 -2.14 2.41
CA ASN A 159 -4.02 -0.69 2.23
C ASN A 159 -3.31 0.16 3.31
N THR A 160 -2.91 -0.44 4.43
CA THR A 160 -2.12 0.25 5.47
C THR A 160 -0.62 -0.01 5.35
N LEU A 161 -0.23 -1.03 4.60
CA LEU A 161 1.11 -1.59 4.57
C LEU A 161 2.13 -0.63 3.97
N MET A 162 3.25 -0.45 4.67
CA MET A 162 4.42 0.26 4.19
C MET A 162 5.70 -0.50 4.55
N LEU A 163 6.62 -0.60 3.61
CA LEU A 163 7.91 -1.27 3.74
C LEU A 163 9.04 -0.23 3.68
N ASN A 164 10.11 -0.44 4.45
CA ASN A 164 11.37 0.23 4.19
C ASN A 164 12.14 -0.49 3.05
N ARG A 165 13.19 0.10 2.55
CA ARG A 165 13.99 -0.44 1.44
C ARG A 165 14.51 -1.86 1.71
N PRO A 166 15.12 -2.19 2.87
CA PRO A 166 15.55 -3.56 3.16
C PRO A 166 14.41 -4.59 3.14
N ALA A 167 13.20 -4.22 3.59
CA ALA A 167 12.04 -5.10 3.53
C ALA A 167 11.54 -5.29 2.10
N TYR A 168 11.49 -4.20 1.31
CA TYR A 168 11.13 -4.29 -0.10
C TYR A 168 12.12 -5.19 -0.87
N ASP A 169 13.42 -5.04 -0.67
CA ASP A 169 14.43 -5.86 -1.35
C ASP A 169 14.24 -7.35 -1.03
N LEU A 170 13.91 -7.69 0.23
CA LEU A 170 13.58 -9.05 0.64
C LEU A 170 12.32 -9.58 -0.06
N VAL A 171 11.26 -8.75 -0.13
CA VAL A 171 9.99 -9.10 -0.79
C VAL A 171 10.19 -9.27 -2.29
N ALA A 172 10.92 -8.37 -2.93
CA ALA A 172 11.21 -8.43 -4.37
C ALA A 172 12.05 -9.67 -4.75
N ALA A 173 13.03 -10.03 -3.93
CA ALA A 173 13.81 -11.25 -4.12
C ALA A 173 12.95 -12.51 -3.98
N ALA A 174 12.14 -12.60 -2.93
CA ALA A 174 11.27 -13.75 -2.70
C ALA A 174 10.14 -13.86 -3.73
N HIS A 175 9.66 -12.71 -4.26
CA HIS A 175 8.63 -12.69 -5.30
C HIS A 175 9.03 -13.49 -6.55
N ALA A 176 10.29 -13.43 -6.95
CA ALA A 176 10.78 -14.15 -8.15
C ALA A 176 10.66 -15.68 -8.00
N GLU A 177 10.66 -16.20 -6.77
CA GLU A 177 10.58 -17.63 -6.46
C GLU A 177 9.19 -18.07 -5.98
N ALA A 178 8.34 -17.12 -5.57
CA ALA A 178 7.01 -17.43 -5.05
C ALA A 178 6.03 -17.81 -6.16
N GLY A 179 5.28 -18.89 -5.93
CA GLY A 179 4.07 -19.18 -6.71
C GLY A 179 2.95 -18.16 -6.45
N PRO A 180 1.75 -18.37 -7.02
CA PRO A 180 0.59 -17.50 -6.75
C PRO A 180 0.29 -17.41 -5.26
N VAL A 181 -0.05 -16.20 -4.78
CA VAL A 181 -0.40 -15.97 -3.37
C VAL A 181 -1.87 -15.57 -3.28
N VAL A 182 -2.55 -16.00 -2.21
CA VAL A 182 -3.97 -15.68 -2.01
C VAL A 182 -4.15 -14.21 -1.63
N MET A 183 -3.27 -13.70 -0.74
CA MET A 183 -3.29 -12.32 -0.25
C MET A 183 -1.85 -11.81 -0.18
N HIS A 184 -1.56 -10.74 -0.91
CA HIS A 184 -0.20 -10.18 -0.98
C HIS A 184 0.29 -9.67 0.38
N ASP A 185 -0.57 -9.02 1.16
CA ASP A 185 -0.28 -8.46 2.47
C ASP A 185 0.02 -9.53 3.52
N TRP A 186 -0.76 -10.63 3.53
CA TRP A 186 -0.51 -11.75 4.43
C TRP A 186 0.80 -12.47 4.10
N TRP A 187 1.06 -12.67 2.81
CA TRP A 187 2.32 -13.24 2.36
C TRP A 187 3.52 -12.38 2.77
N ILE A 188 3.44 -11.05 2.58
CA ILE A 188 4.48 -10.11 3.00
C ILE A 188 4.68 -10.16 4.53
N TYR A 189 3.58 -10.21 5.31
CA TYR A 189 3.66 -10.33 6.77
C TYR A 189 4.39 -11.60 7.19
N GLN A 190 4.06 -12.75 6.59
CA GLN A 190 4.73 -14.02 6.86
C GLN A 190 6.22 -13.95 6.49
N LEU A 191 6.54 -13.41 5.32
CA LEU A 191 7.91 -13.31 4.83
C LEU A 191 8.77 -12.43 5.73
N ILE A 192 8.34 -11.20 6.02
CA ILE A 192 9.10 -10.25 6.84
C ILE A 192 9.29 -10.79 8.26
N SER A 193 8.22 -11.27 8.91
CA SER A 193 8.30 -11.80 10.27
C SER A 193 9.10 -13.12 10.34
N GLY A 194 9.02 -13.97 9.31
CA GLY A 194 9.76 -15.23 9.21
C GLY A 194 11.26 -15.03 8.99
N ALA A 195 11.65 -13.97 8.27
CA ALA A 195 13.04 -13.59 8.09
C ALA A 195 13.65 -12.82 9.28
N GLY A 196 12.91 -12.65 10.38
CA GLY A 196 13.36 -11.90 11.55
C GLY A 196 13.28 -10.38 11.41
N GLY A 197 12.57 -9.88 10.41
CA GLY A 197 12.27 -8.46 10.24
C GLY A 197 11.27 -7.95 11.27
N LEU A 198 11.19 -6.63 11.42
CA LEU A 198 10.24 -5.99 12.33
C LEU A 198 8.87 -5.85 11.66
N VAL A 199 7.82 -6.06 12.45
CA VAL A 199 6.44 -5.71 12.08
C VAL A 199 5.93 -4.74 13.13
N ILE A 200 5.66 -3.52 12.70
CA ILE A 200 5.26 -2.40 13.55
C ILE A 200 3.77 -2.14 13.28
N TYR A 201 2.94 -2.41 14.29
CA TYR A 201 1.51 -2.11 14.24
C TYR A 201 1.24 -0.80 14.98
N ASP A 202 0.69 0.18 14.26
CA ASP A 202 0.29 1.47 14.83
C ASP A 202 -1.19 1.42 15.25
N PRO A 203 -1.53 1.66 16.52
CA PRO A 203 -2.90 1.71 17.00
C PRO A 203 -3.66 2.97 16.55
N ILE A 204 -2.97 3.96 15.98
CA ILE A 204 -3.60 5.16 15.41
C ILE A 204 -4.03 4.86 13.97
N PRO A 205 -5.29 5.12 13.61
CA PRO A 205 -5.73 4.97 12.22
C PRO A 205 -4.95 5.90 11.28
N SER A 206 -4.70 5.44 10.06
CA SER A 206 -4.04 6.25 9.03
C SER A 206 -4.84 6.38 7.74
N LEU A 207 -6.03 5.77 7.69
CA LEU A 207 -6.92 5.86 6.54
C LEU A 207 -8.36 5.51 6.91
N HIS A 208 -9.27 5.93 6.06
CA HIS A 208 -10.68 5.57 6.03
C HIS A 208 -10.86 4.42 5.04
N TYR A 209 -11.14 3.22 5.58
CA TYR A 209 -11.36 1.99 4.82
C TYR A 209 -12.82 1.87 4.41
N ARG A 210 -13.06 1.99 3.11
CA ARG A 210 -14.41 1.94 2.55
C ARG A 210 -14.90 0.50 2.46
N GLN A 211 -16.08 0.25 3.00
CA GLN A 211 -16.79 -1.01 2.87
C GLN A 211 -17.96 -0.82 1.89
N HIS A 212 -17.90 -1.50 0.78
CA HIS A 212 -18.94 -1.52 -0.24
C HIS A 212 -19.05 -2.93 -0.84
N ASP A 213 -20.17 -3.20 -1.50
CA ASP A 213 -20.36 -4.45 -2.24
C ASP A 213 -19.44 -4.42 -3.47
N ALA A 214 -18.61 -5.46 -3.61
CA ALA A 214 -17.64 -5.62 -4.69
C ALA A 214 -18.29 -6.22 -5.94
#